data_90c29b59f0050985a60c02cb82a5fb1f
#
_entry.id   90c29b59f0050985a60c02cb82a5fb1f
#
_cell.length_a   1.000
_cell.length_b   1.000
_cell.length_c   1.000
_cell.angle_alpha   90.00
_cell.angle_beta   90.00
_cell.angle_gamma   90.00
#
_symmetry.space_group_name_H-M   'P 1'
#
loop_
_entity.id
_entity.type
_entity.pdbx_description
1 polymer ?
#
loop_
_entity_poly.entity_id
_entity_poly.type
_entity_poly.pdbx_seq_one_letter_code
_entity_poly.pdbx_strand_id
1 'polypeptide(L)'
;MNLDNSFSNIVREIIKKSNSLLFHLVKFQDLRNFNSSKFQVSEFILLGFPGIHSWQHWLSLPLALLYLLALSANILILIVINREATLHQPMYYFLGILAVVDMGLATTIMPKILAILWFNAKAISFPQCFVQMYTIHCFVAMESGIFVCMAIDRYVAICRPLRYPSIITGSFVVKATVFMALRNSLTTIPIPVFAAQRQYCSKNQIEHCLCSNLGVTSLSCDDDKTVKSIYQLLLAWTLMGSDLGLIILSYALILQSVLKLNSAEAASKALSTCTSHLILILFFYTVIIVISITHSAAMTIPLIPVLLNVLHNVIPPALNPMVYALKNKELRQGLYKVLKLDFKGN
;
A
#
# COMPACT_ATOMS: atom_id res chain seq x y z
N MET A 1 13.45 -17.74 21.94
CA MET A 1 12.89 -18.42 20.73
C MET A 1 12.50 -17.32 19.77
N ASN A 2 13.33 -17.10 18.73
CA ASN A 2 13.33 -15.89 17.89
C ASN A 2 12.03 -15.79 17.05
N LEU A 3 11.05 -15.03 17.55
CA LEU A 3 9.84 -14.65 16.82
C LEU A 3 10.16 -13.88 15.51
N ASP A 4 11.28 -13.13 15.49
CA ASP A 4 11.71 -12.29 14.37
C ASP A 4 12.08 -13.10 13.12
N ASN A 5 12.79 -14.21 13.25
CA ASN A 5 13.13 -15.07 12.10
C ASN A 5 11.89 -15.82 11.56
N SER A 6 10.98 -16.21 12.43
CA SER A 6 9.75 -16.90 12.04
C SER A 6 8.83 -15.96 11.25
N PHE A 7 8.68 -14.72 11.70
CA PHE A 7 7.82 -13.72 11.09
C PHE A 7 8.33 -13.28 9.69
N SER A 8 9.62 -12.93 9.59
CA SER A 8 10.24 -12.55 8.31
C SER A 8 10.16 -13.69 7.27
N ASN A 9 10.33 -14.93 7.71
CA ASN A 9 10.20 -16.10 6.84
C ASN A 9 8.77 -16.33 6.39
N ILE A 10 7.77 -16.17 7.28
CA ILE A 10 6.35 -16.32 6.93
C ILE A 10 5.93 -15.26 5.90
N VAL A 11 6.30 -14.00 6.09
CA VAL A 11 5.98 -12.92 5.14
C VAL A 11 6.62 -13.18 3.78
N ARG A 12 7.92 -13.59 3.74
CA ARG A 12 8.60 -13.97 2.49
C ARG A 12 7.93 -15.15 1.79
N GLU A 13 7.54 -16.17 2.55
CA GLU A 13 6.85 -17.36 2.02
C GLU A 13 5.48 -17.01 1.44
N ILE A 14 4.71 -16.14 2.10
CA ILE A 14 3.40 -15.70 1.62
C ILE A 14 3.54 -14.92 0.31
N ILE A 15 4.47 -13.95 0.25
CA ILE A 15 4.73 -13.17 -0.95
C ILE A 15 5.20 -14.08 -2.09
N LYS A 16 6.11 -15.01 -1.81
CA LYS A 16 6.63 -15.97 -2.79
C LYS A 16 5.55 -16.90 -3.33
N LYS A 17 4.70 -17.46 -2.44
CA LYS A 17 3.57 -18.32 -2.83
C LYS A 17 2.51 -17.56 -3.61
N SER A 18 2.17 -16.33 -3.20
CA SER A 18 1.21 -15.48 -3.90
C SER A 18 1.68 -15.15 -5.32
N ASN A 19 2.94 -14.76 -5.47
CA ASN A 19 3.54 -14.48 -6.78
C ASN A 19 3.65 -15.74 -7.66
N SER A 20 3.98 -16.90 -7.05
CA SER A 20 4.02 -18.19 -7.75
C SER A 20 2.63 -18.61 -8.21
N LEU A 21 1.60 -18.45 -7.37
CA LEU A 21 0.21 -18.78 -7.72
C LEU A 21 -0.30 -17.90 -8.86
N LEU A 22 -0.01 -16.61 -8.81
CA LEU A 22 -0.36 -15.67 -9.88
C LEU A 22 0.36 -16.02 -11.18
N PHE A 23 1.66 -16.33 -11.12
CA PHE A 23 2.45 -16.76 -12.28
C PHE A 23 1.88 -18.04 -12.90
N HIS A 24 1.49 -19.02 -12.07
CA HIS A 24 0.84 -20.26 -12.54
C HIS A 24 -0.55 -20.01 -13.12
N LEU A 25 -1.36 -19.14 -12.52
CA LEU A 25 -2.69 -18.77 -13.04
C LEU A 25 -2.60 -18.06 -14.39
N VAL A 26 -1.65 -17.12 -14.54
CA VAL A 26 -1.40 -16.44 -15.82
C VAL A 26 -0.89 -17.44 -16.88
N LYS A 27 0.04 -18.31 -16.50
CA LYS A 27 0.58 -19.35 -17.41
C LYS A 27 -0.44 -20.42 -17.79
N PHE A 28 -1.36 -20.79 -16.89
CA PHE A 28 -2.42 -21.78 -17.17
C PHE A 28 -3.47 -21.22 -18.14
N GLN A 29 -3.64 -19.91 -18.18
CA GLN A 29 -4.54 -19.22 -19.11
C GLN A 29 -3.93 -19.09 -20.51
N ASP A 30 -2.61 -18.89 -20.63
CA ASP A 30 -1.90 -18.92 -21.90
C ASP A 30 -2.03 -20.29 -22.60
N LEU A 31 -2.05 -21.38 -21.84
CA LEU A 31 -2.19 -22.74 -22.40
C LEU A 31 -3.61 -23.06 -22.91
N ARG A 32 -4.65 -22.39 -22.41
CA ARG A 32 -6.03 -22.60 -22.88
C ARG A 32 -6.39 -21.76 -24.09
N ASN A 33 -5.75 -20.59 -24.27
CA ASN A 33 -6.05 -19.64 -25.34
C ASN A 33 -5.19 -19.85 -26.62
N PHE A 34 -4.34 -20.88 -26.64
CA PHE A 34 -3.46 -21.16 -27.80
C PHE A 34 -4.20 -21.56 -29.09
N ASN A 35 -5.51 -21.74 -29.06
CA ASN A 35 -6.33 -22.12 -30.21
C ASN A 35 -7.21 -20.99 -30.79
N SER A 36 -7.05 -19.74 -30.35
CA SER A 36 -7.77 -18.61 -30.91
C SER A 36 -6.81 -17.59 -31.47
N SER A 37 -6.52 -17.71 -32.76
CA SER A 37 -5.75 -16.73 -33.55
C SER A 37 -6.50 -15.41 -33.68
N LYS A 38 -6.50 -14.57 -32.65
CA LYS A 38 -6.91 -13.16 -32.73
C LYS A 38 -5.95 -12.31 -31.90
N PHE A 39 -5.16 -11.48 -32.59
CA PHE A 39 -4.41 -10.30 -32.20
C PHE A 39 -4.26 -10.08 -30.66
N GLN A 40 -3.46 -10.90 -30.03
CA GLN A 40 -3.15 -10.73 -28.62
C GLN A 40 -1.90 -9.84 -28.51
N VAL A 41 -2.02 -8.74 -27.77
CA VAL A 41 -0.92 -7.82 -27.50
C VAL A 41 0.14 -8.54 -26.67
N SER A 42 1.37 -8.64 -27.16
CA SER A 42 2.50 -9.29 -26.44
C SER A 42 3.12 -8.37 -25.39
N GLU A 43 3.06 -7.06 -25.63
CA GLU A 43 3.64 -6.03 -24.78
C GLU A 43 2.81 -4.74 -24.79
N PHE A 44 2.83 -4.02 -23.67
CA PHE A 44 2.28 -2.69 -23.54
C PHE A 44 3.37 -1.63 -23.58
N ILE A 45 3.03 -0.43 -24.04
CA ILE A 45 3.91 0.73 -24.08
C ILE A 45 3.38 1.77 -23.11
N LEU A 46 4.10 1.97 -22.01
CA LEU A 46 3.78 3.00 -21.02
C LEU A 46 4.25 4.36 -21.53
N LEU A 47 3.33 5.27 -21.84
CA LEU A 47 3.68 6.57 -22.40
C LEU A 47 4.37 7.50 -21.41
N GLY A 48 4.29 7.20 -20.10
CA GLY A 48 4.85 8.02 -19.03
C GLY A 48 3.87 9.09 -18.56
N PHE A 49 4.38 10.29 -18.37
CA PHE A 49 3.58 11.43 -17.93
C PHE A 49 3.13 12.25 -19.15
N PRO A 50 1.82 12.35 -19.42
CA PRO A 50 1.31 13.07 -20.57
C PRO A 50 1.68 14.57 -20.51
N GLY A 51 2.14 15.12 -21.64
CA GLY A 51 2.41 16.57 -21.78
C GLY A 51 3.71 17.09 -21.15
N ILE A 52 4.54 16.22 -20.52
CA ILE A 52 5.78 16.67 -19.83
C ILE A 52 7.05 16.20 -20.55
N HIS A 53 7.04 15.96 -21.85
CA HIS A 53 8.20 15.39 -22.57
C HIS A 53 9.52 16.18 -22.35
N SER A 54 9.45 17.50 -22.25
CA SER A 54 10.64 18.37 -22.05
C SER A 54 11.13 18.39 -20.60
N TRP A 55 10.27 18.10 -19.62
CA TRP A 55 10.55 18.26 -18.18
C TRP A 55 10.67 16.94 -17.44
N GLN A 56 10.51 15.81 -18.11
CA GLN A 56 10.47 14.48 -17.44
C GLN A 56 11.78 14.14 -16.70
N HIS A 57 12.94 14.61 -17.18
CA HIS A 57 14.21 14.42 -16.47
C HIS A 57 14.24 15.15 -15.12
N TRP A 58 13.66 16.36 -15.06
CA TRP A 58 13.57 17.12 -13.80
C TRP A 58 12.61 16.46 -12.80
N LEU A 59 11.51 15.87 -13.30
CA LEU A 59 10.58 15.12 -12.45
C LEU A 59 11.21 13.85 -11.86
N SER A 60 12.19 13.27 -12.52
CA SER A 60 12.87 12.06 -12.04
C SER A 60 13.63 12.27 -10.74
N LEU A 61 14.21 13.46 -10.52
CA LEU A 61 14.99 13.77 -9.31
C LEU A 61 14.14 13.71 -8.04
N PRO A 62 13.03 14.47 -7.92
CA PRO A 62 12.20 14.41 -6.72
C PRO A 62 11.59 13.00 -6.49
N LEU A 63 11.22 12.29 -7.56
CA LEU A 63 10.71 10.93 -7.45
C LEU A 63 11.79 9.95 -6.96
N ALA A 64 13.01 10.05 -7.48
CA ALA A 64 14.13 9.23 -7.02
C ALA A 64 14.47 9.52 -5.54
N LEU A 65 14.46 10.80 -5.13
CA LEU A 65 14.68 11.19 -3.74
C LEU A 65 13.58 10.65 -2.82
N LEU A 66 12.31 10.74 -3.22
CA LEU A 66 11.20 10.15 -2.47
C LEU A 66 11.33 8.63 -2.33
N TYR A 67 11.75 7.95 -3.39
CA TYR A 67 11.99 6.51 -3.36
C TYR A 67 13.13 6.13 -2.39
N LEU A 68 14.27 6.83 -2.48
CA LEU A 68 15.39 6.62 -1.55
C LEU A 68 14.99 6.91 -0.11
N LEU A 69 14.20 7.96 0.12
CA LEU A 69 13.66 8.29 1.43
C LEU A 69 12.73 7.19 1.94
N ALA A 70 11.81 6.70 1.11
CA ALA A 70 10.92 5.60 1.47
C ALA A 70 11.70 4.35 1.88
N LEU A 71 12.72 3.95 1.11
CA LEU A 71 13.53 2.79 1.44
C LEU A 71 14.35 3.02 2.72
N SER A 72 15.13 4.11 2.80
CA SER A 72 16.04 4.35 3.90
C SER A 72 15.31 4.54 5.23
N ALA A 73 14.21 5.30 5.24
CA ALA A 73 13.42 5.55 6.44
C ALA A 73 12.74 4.28 6.97
N ASN A 74 12.17 3.46 6.09
CA ASN A 74 11.53 2.20 6.49
C ASN A 74 12.56 1.15 6.95
N ILE A 75 13.71 1.04 6.28
CA ILE A 75 14.82 0.20 6.75
C ILE A 75 15.28 0.64 8.14
N LEU A 76 15.43 1.94 8.36
CA LEU A 76 15.85 2.48 9.64
C LEU A 76 14.84 2.16 10.75
N ILE A 77 13.53 2.27 10.50
CA ILE A 77 12.49 1.84 11.44
C ILE A 77 12.63 0.36 11.80
N LEU A 78 12.82 -0.51 10.81
CA LEU A 78 13.01 -1.94 11.05
C LEU A 78 14.25 -2.23 11.92
N ILE A 79 15.36 -1.54 11.66
CA ILE A 79 16.59 -1.67 12.46
C ILE A 79 16.34 -1.23 13.89
N VAL A 80 15.66 -0.09 14.09
CA VAL A 80 15.37 0.45 15.43
C VAL A 80 14.44 -0.48 16.20
N ILE A 81 13.35 -0.95 15.60
CA ILE A 81 12.42 -1.89 16.24
C ILE A 81 13.14 -3.18 16.64
N ASN A 82 14.06 -3.67 15.79
CA ASN A 82 14.79 -4.91 16.08
C ASN A 82 15.83 -4.73 17.21
N ARG A 83 16.47 -3.56 17.31
CA ARG A 83 17.55 -3.32 18.28
C ARG A 83 17.06 -2.87 19.67
N GLU A 84 15.96 -2.13 19.73
CA GLU A 84 15.47 -1.55 20.97
C GLU A 84 14.41 -2.44 21.62
N ALA A 85 14.76 -3.10 22.72
CA ALA A 85 13.86 -4.01 23.45
C ALA A 85 12.57 -3.34 23.95
N THR A 86 12.59 -2.02 24.20
CA THR A 86 11.41 -1.23 24.59
C THR A 86 10.37 -1.15 23.50
N LEU A 87 10.76 -1.37 22.23
CA LEU A 87 9.87 -1.36 21.06
C LEU A 87 9.34 -2.76 20.69
N HIS A 88 9.65 -3.79 21.47
CA HIS A 88 9.11 -5.14 21.26
C HIS A 88 7.67 -5.25 21.78
N GLN A 89 6.78 -4.38 21.29
CA GLN A 89 5.36 -4.34 21.63
C GLN A 89 4.51 -4.53 20.37
N PRO A 90 3.28 -5.03 20.48
CA PRO A 90 2.40 -5.33 19.35
C PRO A 90 2.26 -4.21 18.33
N MET A 91 2.08 -2.97 18.78
CA MET A 91 1.97 -1.81 17.91
C MET A 91 3.19 -1.61 17.00
N TYR A 92 4.40 -1.77 17.54
CA TYR A 92 5.63 -1.60 16.75
C TYR A 92 5.86 -2.75 15.77
N TYR A 93 5.35 -3.94 16.07
CA TYR A 93 5.34 -5.03 15.08
C TYR A 93 4.44 -4.71 13.89
N PHE A 94 3.24 -4.14 14.11
CA PHE A 94 2.41 -3.65 13.00
C PHE A 94 3.10 -2.54 12.21
N LEU A 95 3.81 -1.64 12.88
CA LEU A 95 4.60 -0.61 12.22
C LEU A 95 5.74 -1.22 11.38
N GLY A 96 6.40 -2.26 11.87
CA GLY A 96 7.42 -2.99 11.10
C GLY A 96 6.85 -3.68 9.86
N ILE A 97 5.64 -4.26 9.97
CA ILE A 97 4.94 -4.85 8.83
C ILE A 97 4.57 -3.78 7.81
N LEU A 98 4.07 -2.62 8.28
CA LEU A 98 3.78 -1.48 7.42
C LEU A 98 5.02 -1.03 6.66
N ALA A 99 6.18 -0.94 7.34
CA ALA A 99 7.44 -0.58 6.71
C ALA A 99 7.85 -1.56 5.58
N VAL A 100 7.62 -2.87 5.75
CA VAL A 100 7.87 -3.87 4.70
C VAL A 100 6.92 -3.70 3.52
N VAL A 101 5.64 -3.44 3.79
CA VAL A 101 4.61 -3.20 2.75
C VAL A 101 4.92 -1.93 1.97
N ASP A 102 5.28 -0.84 2.65
CA ASP A 102 5.67 0.44 2.07
C ASP A 102 6.87 0.29 1.10
N MET A 103 7.92 -0.41 1.54
CA MET A 103 9.07 -0.69 0.69
C MET A 103 8.70 -1.56 -0.52
N GLY A 104 7.85 -2.56 -0.32
CA GLY A 104 7.34 -3.43 -1.38
C GLY A 104 6.58 -2.65 -2.44
N LEU A 105 5.65 -1.79 -2.02
CA LEU A 105 4.86 -0.93 -2.90
C LEU A 105 5.76 0.03 -3.71
N ALA A 106 6.63 0.77 -3.04
CA ALA A 106 7.55 1.70 -3.69
C ALA A 106 8.47 0.99 -4.70
N THR A 107 9.00 -0.20 -4.35
CA THR A 107 9.90 -0.98 -5.22
C THR A 107 9.16 -1.61 -6.41
N THR A 108 7.86 -1.88 -6.29
CA THR A 108 7.05 -2.38 -7.41
C THR A 108 6.89 -1.34 -8.52
N ILE A 109 6.91 -0.05 -8.18
CA ILE A 109 6.54 1.04 -9.09
C ILE A 109 7.76 1.83 -9.55
N MET A 110 8.59 2.28 -8.61
CA MET A 110 9.62 3.28 -8.86
C MET A 110 10.70 2.86 -9.83
N PRO A 111 11.23 1.63 -9.84
CA PRO A 111 12.25 1.23 -10.81
C PRO A 111 11.77 1.38 -12.25
N LYS A 112 10.51 1.04 -12.54
CA LYS A 112 9.94 1.15 -13.88
C LYS A 112 9.71 2.61 -14.28
N ILE A 113 9.20 3.44 -13.36
CA ILE A 113 9.02 4.88 -13.60
C ILE A 113 10.36 5.55 -13.91
N LEU A 114 11.40 5.29 -13.11
CA LEU A 114 12.73 5.84 -13.32
C LEU A 114 13.35 5.34 -14.63
N ALA A 115 13.14 4.07 -15.00
CA ALA A 115 13.59 3.54 -16.28
C ALA A 115 12.90 4.23 -17.47
N ILE A 116 11.61 4.58 -17.36
CA ILE A 116 10.91 5.37 -18.37
C ILE A 116 11.51 6.78 -18.46
N LEU A 117 11.75 7.44 -17.32
CA LEU A 117 12.21 8.83 -17.27
C LEU A 117 13.67 8.98 -17.71
N TRP A 118 14.56 8.05 -17.37
CA TRP A 118 15.99 8.15 -17.67
C TRP A 118 16.39 7.50 -19.00
N PHE A 119 15.80 6.33 -19.29
CA PHE A 119 16.23 5.50 -20.42
C PHE A 119 15.16 5.36 -21.51
N ASN A 120 14.01 6.04 -21.36
CA ASN A 120 12.87 5.89 -22.28
C ASN A 120 12.39 4.44 -22.44
N ALA A 121 12.60 3.59 -21.40
CA ALA A 121 12.30 2.17 -21.41
C ALA A 121 10.78 1.94 -21.19
N LYS A 122 9.98 2.28 -22.20
CA LYS A 122 8.50 2.31 -22.14
C LYS A 122 7.85 0.94 -22.27
N ALA A 123 8.49 -0.02 -22.92
CA ALA A 123 7.95 -1.35 -23.13
C ALA A 123 7.85 -2.14 -21.81
N ILE A 124 6.73 -2.82 -21.61
CA ILE A 124 6.50 -3.78 -20.51
C ILE A 124 5.78 -4.99 -21.08
N SER A 125 6.27 -6.20 -20.80
CA SER A 125 5.62 -7.41 -21.30
C SER A 125 4.24 -7.61 -20.67
N PHE A 126 3.34 -8.27 -21.39
CA PHE A 126 1.98 -8.57 -20.91
C PHE A 126 1.98 -9.19 -19.51
N PRO A 127 2.73 -10.27 -19.19
CA PRO A 127 2.74 -10.83 -17.84
C PRO A 127 3.26 -9.86 -16.78
N GLN A 128 4.34 -9.12 -17.07
CA GLN A 128 4.92 -8.16 -16.12
C GLN A 128 3.94 -7.05 -15.76
N CYS A 129 3.14 -6.57 -16.71
CA CYS A 129 2.12 -5.56 -16.48
C CYS A 129 1.06 -6.04 -15.47
N PHE A 130 0.56 -7.27 -15.62
CA PHE A 130 -0.45 -7.81 -14.71
C PHE A 130 0.11 -8.21 -13.35
N VAL A 131 1.37 -8.65 -13.28
CA VAL A 131 2.07 -8.86 -12.02
C VAL A 131 2.23 -7.53 -11.27
N GLN A 132 2.64 -6.46 -11.96
CA GLN A 132 2.73 -5.13 -11.37
C GLN A 132 1.36 -4.66 -10.87
N MET A 133 0.30 -4.80 -11.67
CA MET A 133 -1.07 -4.46 -11.29
C MET A 133 -1.50 -5.21 -10.03
N TYR A 134 -1.31 -6.53 -9.97
CA TYR A 134 -1.63 -7.33 -8.79
C TYR A 134 -0.88 -6.85 -7.56
N THR A 135 0.43 -6.66 -7.68
CA THR A 135 1.31 -6.33 -6.55
C THR A 135 0.95 -4.96 -5.96
N ILE A 136 0.66 -3.96 -6.81
CA ILE A 136 0.19 -2.64 -6.36
C ILE A 136 -1.10 -2.79 -5.54
N HIS A 137 -2.13 -3.44 -6.09
CA HIS A 137 -3.42 -3.57 -5.41
C HIS A 137 -3.31 -4.39 -4.12
N CYS A 138 -2.47 -5.44 -4.12
CA CYS A 138 -2.22 -6.25 -2.94
C CYS A 138 -1.56 -5.44 -1.82
N PHE A 139 -0.51 -4.67 -2.10
CA PHE A 139 0.17 -3.86 -1.08
C PHE A 139 -0.71 -2.72 -0.57
N VAL A 140 -1.45 -2.03 -1.44
CA VAL A 140 -2.41 -0.99 -1.02
C VAL A 140 -3.50 -1.57 -0.12
N ALA A 141 -4.03 -2.76 -0.45
CA ALA A 141 -4.99 -3.45 0.41
C ALA A 141 -4.36 -3.91 1.74
N MET A 142 -3.10 -4.36 1.73
CA MET A 142 -2.37 -4.71 2.95
C MET A 142 -2.15 -3.51 3.85
N GLU A 143 -1.79 -2.35 3.31
CA GLU A 143 -1.65 -1.10 4.06
C GLU A 143 -2.96 -0.74 4.78
N SER A 144 -4.11 -0.79 4.07
CA SER A 144 -5.44 -0.61 4.65
C SER A 144 -5.72 -1.60 5.79
N GLY A 145 -5.44 -2.90 5.59
CA GLY A 145 -5.64 -3.93 6.60
C GLY A 145 -4.76 -3.75 7.85
N ILE A 146 -3.52 -3.25 7.68
CA ILE A 146 -2.63 -2.92 8.79
C ILE A 146 -3.21 -1.76 9.60
N PHE A 147 -3.76 -0.73 8.95
CA PHE A 147 -4.44 0.36 9.66
C PHE A 147 -5.63 -0.12 10.48
N VAL A 148 -6.40 -1.13 10.02
CA VAL A 148 -7.45 -1.79 10.83
C VAL A 148 -6.85 -2.45 12.07
N CYS A 149 -5.77 -3.24 11.91
CA CYS A 149 -5.10 -3.88 13.05
C CYS A 149 -4.60 -2.87 14.08
N MET A 150 -3.99 -1.77 13.61
CA MET A 150 -3.50 -0.69 14.46
C MET A 150 -4.65 0.07 15.14
N ALA A 151 -5.80 0.26 14.49
CA ALA A 151 -6.98 0.86 15.09
C ALA A 151 -7.58 -0.03 16.18
N ILE A 152 -7.62 -1.35 15.98
CA ILE A 152 -8.03 -2.34 16.99
C ILE A 152 -7.06 -2.33 18.18
N ASP A 153 -5.76 -2.30 17.94
CA ASP A 153 -4.74 -2.20 18.98
C ASP A 153 -4.96 -0.97 19.85
N ARG A 154 -5.16 0.19 19.25
CA ARG A 154 -5.45 1.44 19.98
C ARG A 154 -6.76 1.37 20.75
N TYR A 155 -7.81 0.80 20.16
CA TYR A 155 -9.09 0.62 20.84
C TYR A 155 -8.92 -0.23 22.11
N VAL A 156 -8.24 -1.37 22.03
CA VAL A 156 -8.06 -2.22 23.21
C VAL A 156 -7.15 -1.56 24.24
N ALA A 157 -6.08 -0.88 23.81
CA ALA A 157 -5.15 -0.18 24.72
C ALA A 157 -5.84 0.95 25.52
N ILE A 158 -6.76 1.68 24.91
CA ILE A 158 -7.42 2.84 25.53
C ILE A 158 -8.69 2.42 26.28
N CYS A 159 -9.52 1.58 25.65
CA CYS A 159 -10.85 1.25 26.20
C CYS A 159 -10.81 0.04 27.16
N ARG A 160 -9.79 -0.81 27.10
CA ARG A 160 -9.65 -2.03 27.94
C ARG A 160 -8.21 -2.23 28.45
N PRO A 161 -7.60 -1.23 29.11
CA PRO A 161 -6.17 -1.24 29.44
C PRO A 161 -5.75 -2.44 30.31
N LEU A 162 -6.59 -2.85 31.27
CA LEU A 162 -6.30 -4.02 32.13
C LEU A 162 -6.29 -5.36 31.38
N ARG A 163 -6.99 -5.43 30.24
CA ARG A 163 -7.03 -6.66 29.41
C ARG A 163 -6.11 -6.59 28.19
N TYR A 164 -5.47 -5.45 27.96
CA TYR A 164 -4.61 -5.26 26.78
C TYR A 164 -3.53 -6.36 26.66
N PRO A 165 -2.74 -6.69 27.71
CA PRO A 165 -1.69 -7.70 27.60
C PRO A 165 -2.22 -9.11 27.32
N SER A 166 -3.48 -9.40 27.68
CA SER A 166 -4.09 -10.71 27.46
C SER A 166 -4.74 -10.85 26.08
N ILE A 167 -5.18 -9.73 25.47
CA ILE A 167 -5.87 -9.72 24.17
C ILE A 167 -4.84 -9.52 23.05
N ILE A 168 -4.02 -8.48 23.14
CA ILE A 168 -3.06 -8.09 22.12
C ILE A 168 -1.69 -8.71 22.45
N THR A 169 -1.56 -9.97 22.08
CA THR A 169 -0.35 -10.77 22.28
C THR A 169 0.47 -10.84 20.98
N GLY A 170 1.74 -11.28 21.06
CA GLY A 170 2.54 -11.58 19.86
C GLY A 170 1.86 -12.59 18.93
N SER A 171 1.18 -13.59 19.49
CA SER A 171 0.38 -14.55 18.71
C SER A 171 -0.80 -13.89 17.99
N PHE A 172 -1.45 -12.90 18.62
CA PHE A 172 -2.49 -12.09 17.96
C PHE A 172 -1.92 -11.33 16.77
N VAL A 173 -0.77 -10.66 16.92
CA VAL A 173 -0.13 -9.92 15.82
C VAL A 173 0.15 -10.83 14.64
N VAL A 174 0.75 -12.01 14.87
CA VAL A 174 1.05 -12.97 13.80
C VAL A 174 -0.24 -13.44 13.12
N LYS A 175 -1.26 -13.85 13.88
CA LYS A 175 -2.54 -14.33 13.33
C LYS A 175 -3.26 -13.24 12.53
N ALA A 176 -3.33 -12.02 13.05
CA ALA A 176 -3.95 -10.89 12.38
C ALA A 176 -3.22 -10.55 11.07
N THR A 177 -1.89 -10.53 11.08
CA THR A 177 -1.08 -10.27 9.89
C THR A 177 -1.25 -11.33 8.83
N VAL A 178 -1.18 -12.62 9.20
CA VAL A 178 -1.40 -13.73 8.26
C VAL A 178 -2.81 -13.69 7.69
N PHE A 179 -3.82 -13.45 8.52
CA PHE A 179 -5.20 -13.32 8.07
C PHE A 179 -5.36 -12.17 7.06
N MET A 180 -4.83 -10.97 7.36
CA MET A 180 -4.90 -9.81 6.46
C MET A 180 -4.13 -10.05 5.17
N ALA A 181 -2.94 -10.66 5.24
CA ALA A 181 -2.15 -11.00 4.07
C ALA A 181 -2.89 -11.99 3.15
N LEU A 182 -3.48 -13.05 3.69
CA LEU A 182 -4.25 -14.01 2.92
C LEU A 182 -5.53 -13.39 2.35
N ARG A 183 -6.32 -12.68 3.18
CA ARG A 183 -7.52 -11.98 2.73
C ARG A 183 -7.21 -11.07 1.55
N ASN A 184 -6.24 -10.19 1.71
CA ASN A 184 -5.95 -9.15 0.73
C ASN A 184 -5.31 -9.73 -0.54
N SER A 185 -4.42 -10.72 -0.41
CA SER A 185 -3.83 -11.39 -1.57
C SER A 185 -4.90 -12.13 -2.39
N LEU A 186 -5.83 -12.83 -1.74
CA LEU A 186 -6.87 -13.59 -2.43
C LEU A 186 -7.94 -12.68 -3.06
N THR A 187 -8.36 -11.63 -2.35
CA THR A 187 -9.41 -10.72 -2.84
C THR A 187 -8.93 -9.80 -3.96
N THR A 188 -7.63 -9.56 -4.10
CA THR A 188 -7.07 -8.74 -5.19
C THR A 188 -6.75 -9.54 -6.46
N ILE A 189 -6.68 -10.87 -6.42
CA ILE A 189 -6.43 -11.74 -7.60
C ILE A 189 -7.42 -11.47 -8.76
N PRO A 190 -8.73 -11.31 -8.55
CA PRO A 190 -9.66 -11.10 -9.66
C PRO A 190 -9.37 -9.85 -10.49
N ILE A 191 -8.73 -8.81 -9.92
CA ILE A 191 -8.45 -7.55 -10.62
C ILE A 191 -7.59 -7.77 -11.88
N PRO A 192 -6.34 -8.28 -11.77
CA PRO A 192 -5.52 -8.55 -12.94
C PRO A 192 -6.07 -9.69 -13.80
N VAL A 193 -6.74 -10.69 -13.20
CA VAL A 193 -7.31 -11.81 -13.95
C VAL A 193 -8.40 -11.33 -14.90
N PHE A 194 -9.35 -10.53 -14.44
CA PHE A 194 -10.39 -9.98 -15.31
C PHE A 194 -9.83 -8.98 -16.34
N ALA A 195 -8.80 -8.21 -15.96
CA ALA A 195 -8.12 -7.35 -16.91
C ALA A 195 -7.39 -8.17 -17.99
N ALA A 196 -6.70 -9.27 -17.63
CA ALA A 196 -6.00 -10.12 -18.58
C ALA A 196 -6.93 -10.90 -19.53
N GLN A 197 -8.21 -11.11 -19.16
CA GLN A 197 -9.21 -11.78 -19.98
C GLN A 197 -9.86 -10.87 -21.03
N ARG A 198 -9.51 -9.59 -21.08
CA ARG A 198 -10.06 -8.64 -22.05
C ARG A 198 -9.38 -8.75 -23.41
N GLN A 199 -10.10 -8.32 -24.47
CA GLN A 199 -9.56 -8.23 -25.82
C GLN A 199 -9.00 -6.82 -26.04
N TYR A 200 -7.74 -6.71 -26.46
CA TYR A 200 -7.04 -5.42 -26.61
C TYR A 200 -6.89 -4.94 -28.06
N CYS A 201 -7.36 -5.68 -29.07
CA CYS A 201 -7.50 -5.30 -30.49
C CYS A 201 -6.39 -4.38 -31.03
N SER A 202 -5.15 -4.76 -30.85
CA SER A 202 -3.93 -4.02 -31.31
C SER A 202 -3.66 -2.67 -30.61
N LYS A 203 -4.47 -2.25 -29.62
CA LYS A 203 -4.16 -1.07 -28.81
C LYS A 203 -3.26 -1.48 -27.66
N ASN A 204 -2.02 -0.97 -27.64
CA ASN A 204 -1.03 -1.33 -26.64
C ASN A 204 -0.39 -0.13 -25.92
N GLN A 205 -0.83 1.10 -26.22
CA GLN A 205 -0.28 2.30 -25.61
C GLN A 205 -1.11 2.71 -24.39
N ILE A 206 -0.50 2.66 -23.20
CA ILE A 206 -1.12 3.06 -21.94
C ILE A 206 -0.69 4.50 -21.64
N GLU A 207 -1.64 5.43 -21.55
CA GLU A 207 -1.38 6.83 -21.18
C GLU A 207 -1.09 6.97 -19.67
N HIS A 208 -0.14 6.17 -19.20
CA HIS A 208 0.26 6.12 -17.80
C HIS A 208 1.73 5.65 -17.67
N CYS A 209 2.35 5.89 -16.52
CA CYS A 209 3.72 5.43 -16.23
C CYS A 209 3.77 4.09 -15.46
N LEU A 210 2.62 3.50 -15.19
CA LEU A 210 2.47 2.19 -14.54
C LEU A 210 1.25 1.45 -15.08
N CYS A 211 1.21 0.12 -14.86
CA CYS A 211 0.08 -0.72 -15.23
C CYS A 211 -1.07 -0.57 -14.23
N SER A 212 -1.77 0.56 -14.31
CA SER A 212 -3.00 0.74 -13.55
C SER A 212 -4.13 -0.06 -14.16
N ASN A 213 -5.03 -0.59 -13.33
CA ASN A 213 -6.19 -1.34 -13.82
C ASN A 213 -7.01 -0.53 -14.83
N LEU A 214 -7.27 0.75 -14.52
CA LEU A 214 -8.07 1.63 -15.36
C LEU A 214 -7.36 1.98 -16.68
N GLY A 215 -6.04 2.27 -16.63
CA GLY A 215 -5.24 2.57 -17.82
C GLY A 215 -5.16 1.37 -18.77
N VAL A 216 -5.01 0.16 -18.24
CA VAL A 216 -4.97 -1.05 -19.06
C VAL A 216 -6.36 -1.39 -19.63
N THR A 217 -7.40 -1.38 -18.80
CA THR A 217 -8.76 -1.78 -19.23
C THR A 217 -9.43 -0.78 -20.16
N SER A 218 -9.00 0.50 -20.19
CA SER A 218 -9.46 1.49 -21.15
C SER A 218 -9.08 1.13 -22.60
N LEU A 219 -8.03 0.33 -22.80
CA LEU A 219 -7.58 -0.12 -24.12
C LEU A 219 -8.41 -1.30 -24.66
N SER A 220 -9.24 -1.93 -23.82
CA SER A 220 -10.04 -3.07 -24.27
C SER A 220 -11.08 -2.64 -25.29
N CYS A 221 -11.33 -3.52 -26.27
CA CYS A 221 -12.34 -3.34 -27.31
C CYS A 221 -13.58 -4.21 -27.10
N ASP A 222 -13.71 -4.81 -25.91
CA ASP A 222 -14.87 -5.62 -25.56
C ASP A 222 -16.14 -4.74 -25.48
N ASP A 223 -17.27 -5.26 -25.94
CA ASP A 223 -18.58 -4.58 -25.84
C ASP A 223 -19.04 -4.45 -24.37
N ASP A 224 -18.53 -5.28 -23.49
CA ASP A 224 -18.94 -5.44 -22.09
C ASP A 224 -18.07 -4.63 -21.10
N LYS A 225 -17.52 -3.49 -21.55
CA LYS A 225 -16.59 -2.64 -20.75
C LYS A 225 -17.20 -2.20 -19.43
N THR A 226 -18.47 -1.81 -19.47
CA THR A 226 -19.16 -1.20 -18.32
C THR A 226 -19.34 -2.18 -17.17
N VAL A 227 -19.85 -3.38 -17.44
CA VAL A 227 -20.17 -4.38 -16.40
C VAL A 227 -18.90 -4.86 -15.69
N LYS A 228 -17.83 -5.19 -16.44
CA LYS A 228 -16.56 -5.64 -15.86
C LYS A 228 -15.85 -4.54 -15.07
N SER A 229 -15.96 -3.29 -15.52
CA SER A 229 -15.39 -2.14 -14.79
C SER A 229 -16.13 -1.85 -13.48
N ILE A 230 -17.47 -1.94 -13.50
CA ILE A 230 -18.31 -1.78 -12.29
C ILE A 230 -17.99 -2.86 -11.27
N TYR A 231 -17.85 -4.12 -11.68
CA TYR A 231 -17.50 -5.21 -10.76
C TYR A 231 -16.16 -4.96 -10.05
N GLN A 232 -15.14 -4.56 -10.79
CA GLN A 232 -13.82 -4.26 -10.23
C GLN A 232 -13.88 -3.07 -9.25
N LEU A 233 -14.63 -2.03 -9.59
CA LEU A 233 -14.84 -0.89 -8.72
C LEU A 233 -15.57 -1.28 -7.44
N LEU A 234 -16.65 -2.06 -7.54
CA LEU A 234 -17.39 -2.57 -6.39
C LEU A 234 -16.52 -3.43 -5.48
N LEU A 235 -15.67 -4.32 -6.05
CA LEU A 235 -14.75 -5.14 -5.28
C LEU A 235 -13.75 -4.28 -4.48
N ALA A 236 -13.15 -3.27 -5.13
CA ALA A 236 -12.24 -2.35 -4.48
C ALA A 236 -12.92 -1.56 -3.36
N TRP A 237 -14.11 -0.99 -3.64
CA TRP A 237 -14.86 -0.23 -2.65
C TRP A 237 -15.40 -1.08 -1.50
N THR A 238 -15.84 -2.31 -1.74
CA THR A 238 -16.28 -3.20 -0.64
C THR A 238 -15.12 -3.57 0.27
N LEU A 239 -13.95 -3.86 -0.28
CA LEU A 239 -12.75 -4.19 0.50
C LEU A 239 -12.28 -2.98 1.33
N MET A 240 -12.01 -1.86 0.66
CA MET A 240 -11.54 -0.64 1.32
C MET A 240 -12.61 0.00 2.22
N GLY A 241 -13.88 -0.04 1.81
CA GLY A 241 -14.99 0.48 2.59
C GLY A 241 -15.24 -0.32 3.87
N SER A 242 -15.08 -1.65 3.85
CA SER A 242 -15.18 -2.46 5.06
C SER A 242 -14.06 -2.15 6.06
N ASP A 243 -12.83 -1.96 5.57
CA ASP A 243 -11.69 -1.59 6.42
C ASP A 243 -11.89 -0.20 7.03
N LEU A 244 -12.28 0.78 6.20
CA LEU A 244 -12.59 2.14 6.67
C LEU A 244 -13.73 2.13 7.71
N GLY A 245 -14.78 1.33 7.48
CA GLY A 245 -15.89 1.18 8.44
C GLY A 245 -15.42 0.65 9.80
N LEU A 246 -14.55 -0.35 9.82
CA LEU A 246 -13.96 -0.90 11.05
C LEU A 246 -13.07 0.13 11.75
N ILE A 247 -12.29 0.90 10.99
CA ILE A 247 -11.48 1.99 11.54
C ILE A 247 -12.35 3.06 12.17
N ILE A 248 -13.38 3.55 11.46
CA ILE A 248 -14.32 4.56 11.98
C ILE A 248 -14.99 4.05 13.25
N LEU A 249 -15.48 2.81 13.26
CA LEU A 249 -16.10 2.21 14.45
C LEU A 249 -15.11 2.18 15.62
N SER A 250 -13.87 1.77 15.40
CA SER A 250 -12.84 1.71 16.43
C SER A 250 -12.60 3.09 17.06
N TYR A 251 -12.43 4.12 16.22
CA TYR A 251 -12.21 5.49 16.71
C TYR A 251 -13.46 6.14 17.34
N ALA A 252 -14.66 5.82 16.86
CA ALA A 252 -15.89 6.25 17.50
C ALA A 252 -16.01 5.69 18.94
N LEU A 253 -15.67 4.41 19.13
CA LEU A 253 -15.66 3.78 20.45
C LEU A 253 -14.55 4.35 21.35
N ILE A 254 -13.37 4.66 20.81
CA ILE A 254 -12.30 5.36 21.53
C ILE A 254 -12.81 6.73 22.01
N LEU A 255 -13.38 7.52 21.11
CA LEU A 255 -13.90 8.84 21.44
C LEU A 255 -14.98 8.77 22.50
N GLN A 256 -15.93 7.84 22.37
CA GLN A 256 -16.98 7.62 23.38
C GLN A 256 -16.38 7.28 24.77
N SER A 257 -15.32 6.49 24.81
CA SER A 257 -14.65 6.11 26.06
C SER A 257 -13.88 7.29 26.65
N VAL A 258 -13.20 8.07 25.81
CA VAL A 258 -12.42 9.25 26.23
C VAL A 258 -13.33 10.37 26.76
N LEU A 259 -14.50 10.60 26.15
CA LEU A 259 -15.48 11.59 26.61
C LEU A 259 -16.09 11.24 27.98
N LYS A 260 -16.01 9.98 28.44
CA LYS A 260 -16.42 9.56 29.77
C LYS A 260 -15.35 9.77 30.85
N LEU A 261 -14.12 10.17 30.45
CA LEU A 261 -13.06 10.45 31.41
C LEU A 261 -13.29 11.81 32.08
N ASN A 262 -13.22 11.84 33.42
CA ASN A 262 -13.40 13.05 34.21
C ASN A 262 -12.15 13.98 34.21
N SER A 263 -11.07 13.58 33.51
CA SER A 263 -9.81 14.34 33.42
C SER A 263 -9.51 14.73 31.97
N ALA A 264 -9.47 16.04 31.72
CA ALA A 264 -9.09 16.59 30.41
C ALA A 264 -7.65 16.22 30.02
N GLU A 265 -6.75 16.07 30.99
CA GLU A 265 -5.37 15.69 30.77
C GLU A 265 -5.28 14.23 30.28
N ALA A 266 -6.00 13.30 30.92
CA ALA A 266 -6.07 11.91 30.49
C ALA A 266 -6.69 11.77 29.11
N ALA A 267 -7.73 12.53 28.80
CA ALA A 267 -8.37 12.58 27.50
C ALA A 267 -7.41 13.08 26.41
N SER A 268 -6.71 14.18 26.67
CA SER A 268 -5.71 14.75 25.76
C SER A 268 -4.56 13.77 25.47
N LYS A 269 -4.06 13.09 26.50
CA LYS A 269 -3.01 12.07 26.35
C LYS A 269 -3.48 10.89 25.50
N ALA A 270 -4.69 10.38 25.72
CA ALA A 270 -5.26 9.29 24.94
C ALA A 270 -5.43 9.68 23.46
N LEU A 271 -5.97 10.88 23.18
CA LEU A 271 -6.16 11.37 21.83
C LEU A 271 -4.83 11.65 21.13
N SER A 272 -3.82 12.17 21.83
CA SER A 272 -2.50 12.45 21.24
C SER A 272 -1.81 11.18 20.73
N THR A 273 -2.03 10.03 21.38
CA THR A 273 -1.48 8.74 20.92
C THR A 273 -2.15 8.24 19.62
N CYS A 274 -3.39 8.66 19.37
CA CYS A 274 -4.12 8.31 18.15
C CYS A 274 -3.81 9.24 16.96
N THR A 275 -3.27 10.43 17.21
CA THR A 275 -3.14 11.50 16.20
C THR A 275 -2.30 11.05 15.00
N SER A 276 -1.20 10.34 15.23
CA SER A 276 -0.33 9.86 14.15
C SER A 276 -1.06 8.93 13.19
N HIS A 277 -1.80 7.98 13.76
CA HIS A 277 -2.60 7.03 12.98
C HIS A 277 -3.70 7.73 12.19
N LEU A 278 -4.43 8.65 12.84
CA LEU A 278 -5.51 9.40 12.19
C LEU A 278 -5.00 10.24 11.02
N ILE A 279 -3.85 10.90 11.16
CA ILE A 279 -3.25 11.68 10.08
C ILE A 279 -2.96 10.79 8.87
N LEU A 280 -2.34 9.64 9.07
CA LEU A 280 -1.98 8.73 7.99
C LEU A 280 -3.20 8.08 7.34
N ILE A 281 -4.17 7.65 8.15
CA ILE A 281 -5.43 7.08 7.66
C ILE A 281 -6.19 8.11 6.83
N LEU A 282 -6.36 9.34 7.34
CA LEU A 282 -7.03 10.41 6.61
C LEU A 282 -6.32 10.72 5.29
N PHE A 283 -4.99 10.82 5.31
CA PHE A 283 -4.22 11.05 4.10
C PHE A 283 -4.44 9.91 3.08
N PHE A 284 -4.27 8.65 3.50
CA PHE A 284 -4.41 7.47 2.67
C PHE A 284 -5.78 7.41 1.98
N TYR A 285 -6.87 7.46 2.75
CA TYR A 285 -8.21 7.34 2.19
C TYR A 285 -8.65 8.58 1.41
N THR A 286 -8.23 9.79 1.81
CA THR A 286 -8.55 11.01 1.06
C THR A 286 -7.96 10.94 -0.34
N VAL A 287 -6.71 10.52 -0.49
CA VAL A 287 -6.07 10.42 -1.81
C VAL A 287 -6.74 9.36 -2.68
N ILE A 288 -7.13 8.19 -2.12
CA ILE A 288 -7.89 7.17 -2.86
C ILE A 288 -9.23 7.73 -3.37
N ILE A 289 -9.95 8.46 -2.52
CA ILE A 289 -11.23 9.10 -2.90
C ILE A 289 -11.02 10.12 -4.02
N VAL A 290 -10.00 10.99 -3.88
CA VAL A 290 -9.68 12.00 -4.90
C VAL A 290 -9.33 11.35 -6.24
N ILE A 291 -8.52 10.28 -6.27
CA ILE A 291 -8.19 9.53 -7.48
C ILE A 291 -9.46 8.94 -8.10
N SER A 292 -10.34 8.36 -7.29
CA SER A 292 -11.60 7.77 -7.77
C SER A 292 -12.52 8.82 -8.39
N ILE A 293 -12.62 10.00 -7.78
CA ILE A 293 -13.42 11.12 -8.28
C ILE A 293 -12.83 11.67 -9.58
N THR A 294 -11.52 11.93 -9.63
CA THR A 294 -10.85 12.48 -10.81
C THR A 294 -10.96 11.57 -12.01
N HIS A 295 -10.95 10.25 -11.77
CA HIS A 295 -11.18 9.27 -12.83
C HIS A 295 -12.62 9.26 -13.32
N SER A 296 -13.60 9.31 -12.41
CA SER A 296 -15.03 9.31 -12.76
C SER A 296 -15.46 10.60 -13.45
N ALA A 297 -14.82 11.72 -13.12
CA ALA A 297 -15.13 13.05 -13.70
C ALA A 297 -14.59 13.28 -15.11
N ALA A 298 -13.93 12.26 -15.72
CA ALA A 298 -13.32 12.35 -17.07
C ALA A 298 -12.54 13.67 -17.27
N MET A 299 -11.60 13.96 -16.36
CA MET A 299 -10.88 15.24 -16.34
C MET A 299 -10.18 15.50 -17.69
N THR A 300 -10.29 16.73 -18.18
CA THR A 300 -9.70 17.16 -19.45
C THR A 300 -8.18 17.19 -19.48
N ILE A 301 -7.53 17.15 -18.29
CA ILE A 301 -6.07 17.17 -18.16
C ILE A 301 -5.58 15.78 -17.78
N PRO A 302 -5.06 14.97 -18.72
CA PRO A 302 -4.68 13.58 -18.45
C PRO A 302 -3.47 13.43 -17.50
N LEU A 303 -2.67 14.48 -17.31
CA LEU A 303 -1.52 14.48 -16.40
C LEU A 303 -1.93 14.34 -14.91
N ILE A 304 -3.04 14.99 -14.51
CA ILE A 304 -3.44 15.06 -13.09
C ILE A 304 -3.71 13.67 -12.50
N PRO A 305 -4.58 12.82 -13.08
CA PRO A 305 -4.83 11.49 -12.54
C PRO A 305 -3.59 10.60 -12.55
N VAL A 306 -2.69 10.72 -13.53
CA VAL A 306 -1.43 9.98 -13.58
C VAL A 306 -0.51 10.39 -12.44
N LEU A 307 -0.32 11.70 -12.23
CA LEU A 307 0.53 12.22 -11.17
C LEU A 307 -0.03 11.86 -9.79
N LEU A 308 -1.33 12.06 -9.57
CA LEU A 308 -1.99 11.69 -8.30
C LEU A 308 -1.83 10.21 -7.99
N ASN A 309 -1.98 9.35 -8.98
CA ASN A 309 -1.82 7.90 -8.81
C ASN A 309 -0.38 7.54 -8.41
N VAL A 310 0.63 8.13 -9.07
CA VAL A 310 2.04 7.90 -8.69
C VAL A 310 2.32 8.42 -7.28
N LEU A 311 1.90 9.65 -6.97
CA LEU A 311 2.13 10.25 -5.67
C LEU A 311 1.41 9.47 -4.54
N HIS A 312 0.19 8.96 -4.81
CA HIS A 312 -0.52 8.11 -3.85
C HIS A 312 0.29 6.87 -3.46
N ASN A 313 0.97 6.26 -4.40
CA ASN A 313 1.73 5.03 -4.16
C ASN A 313 3.17 5.27 -3.64
N VAL A 314 3.67 6.52 -3.67
CA VAL A 314 5.06 6.84 -3.29
C VAL A 314 5.14 7.71 -2.04
N ILE A 315 4.19 8.64 -1.86
CA ILE A 315 4.21 9.56 -0.71
C ILE A 315 3.94 8.82 0.61
N PRO A 316 2.91 7.95 0.76
CA PRO A 316 2.67 7.24 2.01
C PRO A 316 3.89 6.43 2.47
N PRO A 317 4.55 5.61 1.61
CA PRO A 317 5.78 4.91 1.98
C PRO A 317 6.90 5.81 2.49
N ALA A 318 7.00 7.05 2.02
CA ALA A 318 7.98 8.01 2.50
C ALA A 318 7.54 8.72 3.79
N LEU A 319 6.24 9.04 3.93
CA LEU A 319 5.71 9.80 5.07
C LEU A 319 5.42 8.95 6.29
N ASN A 320 4.95 7.71 6.13
CA ASN A 320 4.59 6.83 7.24
C ASN A 320 5.70 6.75 8.29
N PRO A 321 6.97 6.43 7.95
CA PRO A 321 8.04 6.37 8.93
C PRO A 321 8.33 7.72 9.59
N MET A 322 8.21 8.82 8.85
CA MET A 322 8.47 10.17 9.37
C MET A 322 7.43 10.59 10.41
N VAL A 323 6.14 10.39 10.11
CA VAL A 323 5.04 10.74 11.01
C VAL A 323 5.15 9.97 12.32
N TYR A 324 5.46 8.65 12.25
CA TYR A 324 5.66 7.85 13.44
C TYR A 324 6.90 8.27 14.24
N ALA A 325 8.02 8.54 13.59
CA ALA A 325 9.24 8.99 14.25
C ALA A 325 9.06 10.34 14.96
N LEU A 326 8.33 11.28 14.34
CA LEU A 326 8.08 12.60 14.91
C LEU A 326 7.12 12.55 16.10
N LYS A 327 6.08 11.73 16.03
CA LYS A 327 5.00 11.71 17.03
C LYS A 327 5.25 10.72 18.17
N ASN A 328 6.06 9.68 17.96
CA ASN A 328 6.33 8.65 18.97
C ASN A 328 7.69 8.91 19.64
N LYS A 329 7.64 9.22 20.96
CA LYS A 329 8.82 9.54 21.76
C LYS A 329 9.80 8.34 21.86
N GLU A 330 9.27 7.13 22.05
CA GLU A 330 10.08 5.92 22.22
C GLU A 330 10.82 5.56 20.92
N LEU A 331 10.11 5.62 19.78
CA LEU A 331 10.71 5.39 18.47
C LEU A 331 11.78 6.44 18.15
N ARG A 332 11.52 7.70 18.47
CA ARG A 332 12.46 8.79 18.27
C ARG A 332 13.72 8.62 19.15
N GLN A 333 13.57 8.20 20.40
CA GLN A 333 14.70 7.90 21.27
C GLN A 333 15.53 6.71 20.76
N GLY A 334 14.88 5.66 20.28
CA GLY A 334 15.54 4.53 19.64
C GLY A 334 16.32 4.96 18.38
N LEU A 335 15.74 5.84 17.54
CA LEU A 335 16.42 6.42 16.39
C LEU A 335 17.70 7.17 16.77
N TYR A 336 17.64 8.03 17.80
CA TYR A 336 18.82 8.76 18.27
C TYR A 336 19.93 7.82 18.75
N LYS A 337 19.59 6.78 19.48
CA LYS A 337 20.56 5.78 19.94
C LYS A 337 21.21 5.03 18.77
N VAL A 338 20.41 4.56 17.81
CA VAL A 338 20.92 3.79 16.65
C VAL A 338 21.81 4.67 15.76
N LEU A 339 21.44 5.93 15.57
CA LEU A 339 22.21 6.88 14.76
C LEU A 339 23.40 7.50 15.54
N LYS A 340 23.60 7.13 16.82
CA LYS A 340 24.62 7.74 17.71
C LYS A 340 24.56 9.27 17.76
N LEU A 341 23.37 9.81 17.54
CA LEU A 341 23.13 11.24 17.67
C LEU A 341 22.94 11.55 19.15
N ASP A 342 24.04 11.72 19.89
CA ASP A 342 24.02 12.25 21.24
C ASP A 342 23.56 13.72 21.22
N PHE A 343 22.27 13.91 21.19
CA PHE A 343 21.72 15.20 21.60
C PHE A 343 21.78 15.24 23.14
N LYS A 344 22.90 15.77 23.68
CA LYS A 344 22.90 16.44 24.98
C LYS A 344 21.94 17.61 24.84
N GLY A 345 20.66 17.37 25.05
CA GLY A 345 19.61 18.37 25.09
C GLY A 345 19.16 18.50 26.53
N ASN A 346 19.39 19.68 27.10
CA ASN A 346 18.88 20.17 28.38
C ASN A 346 17.41 19.88 28.60
#